data_a8dcfd48248361a2a5953fb0c1bff9b6
#
_entry.id   a8dcfd48248361a2a5953fb0c1bff9b6
#
_cell.length_a   1.000
_cell.length_b   1.000
_cell.length_c   1.000
_cell.angle_alpha   90.00
_cell.angle_beta   90.00
_cell.angle_gamma   90.00
#
_symmetry.space_group_name_H-M   'P 1'
#
loop_
_entity.id
_entity.type
_entity.pdbx_description
1 polymer ?
#
loop_
_entity_poly.entity_id
_entity_poly.type
_entity_poly.pdbx_seq_one_letter_code
_entity_poly.pdbx_strand_id
1 'polypeptide(L)'
;MNTFQKTLAAATLGLAAIANSAAADDLATVKTFYKIFTNPSPETHAAFLEVASEDWKSYGDYSGKYERKEALVNRSKGIVAFMPDLKFTIEGMHQDGNFVTVRSRSIATPAGEFMGIDPEGRSFDIMNIDIHELKDGKLVNLWHIEDWATAMRQMSGK
;
A
#
# COMPACT_ATOMS: atom_id res chain seq x y z
N MET A 1 -11.63 43.89 25.88
CA MET A 1 -11.18 42.86 24.93
C MET A 1 -11.79 41.55 25.38
N ASN A 2 -12.77 41.08 24.64
CA ASN A 2 -13.77 40.10 25.08
C ASN A 2 -13.22 38.71 25.32
N THR A 3 -13.56 38.15 26.49
CA THR A 3 -13.31 36.76 26.92
C THR A 3 -13.82 35.73 25.86
N PHE A 4 -14.79 36.09 25.05
CA PHE A 4 -15.36 35.30 23.96
C PHE A 4 -14.39 35.03 22.79
N GLN A 5 -13.47 35.96 22.49
CA GLN A 5 -12.48 35.76 21.41
C GLN A 5 -11.33 34.81 21.79
N LYS A 6 -11.01 34.71 23.10
CA LYS A 6 -9.95 33.80 23.55
C LYS A 6 -10.39 32.32 23.55
N THR A 7 -11.67 32.07 23.79
CA THR A 7 -12.23 30.68 23.81
C THR A 7 -12.34 30.09 22.40
N LEU A 8 -12.62 30.93 21.39
CA LEU A 8 -12.73 30.44 19.98
C LEU A 8 -11.37 30.08 19.38
N ALA A 9 -10.30 30.82 19.73
CA ALA A 9 -8.95 30.53 19.25
C ALA A 9 -8.36 29.28 19.85
N ALA A 10 -8.67 28.92 21.09
CA ALA A 10 -8.22 27.72 21.74
C ALA A 10 -8.93 26.43 21.17
N ALA A 11 -10.21 26.54 20.82
CA ALA A 11 -10.97 25.45 20.24
C ALA A 11 -10.52 25.11 18.80
N THR A 12 -10.18 26.13 18.00
CA THR A 12 -9.68 25.90 16.61
C THR A 12 -8.27 25.33 16.58
N LEU A 13 -7.39 25.71 17.49
CA LEU A 13 -6.05 25.14 17.61
C LEU A 13 -6.09 23.69 18.09
N GLY A 14 -7.00 23.33 18.98
CA GLY A 14 -7.18 21.94 19.46
C GLY A 14 -7.66 20.99 18.35
N LEU A 15 -8.64 21.40 17.56
CA LEU A 15 -9.17 20.63 16.44
C LEU A 15 -8.14 20.40 15.32
N ALA A 16 -7.33 21.41 15.00
CA ALA A 16 -6.26 21.28 14.00
C ALA A 16 -5.13 20.33 14.46
N ALA A 17 -4.80 20.34 15.75
CA ALA A 17 -3.79 19.44 16.30
C ALA A 17 -4.25 17.97 16.31
N ILE A 18 -5.51 17.71 16.63
CA ILE A 18 -6.10 16.36 16.62
C ILE A 18 -6.20 15.82 15.18
N ALA A 19 -6.63 16.64 14.21
CA ALA A 19 -6.71 16.25 12.82
C ALA A 19 -5.31 15.92 12.23
N ASN A 20 -4.27 16.67 12.60
CA ASN A 20 -2.90 16.42 12.15
C ASN A 20 -2.31 15.13 12.75
N SER A 21 -2.64 14.78 14.00
CA SER A 21 -2.18 13.53 14.61
C SER A 21 -2.86 12.31 13.98
N ALA A 22 -4.17 12.35 13.74
CA ALA A 22 -4.91 11.28 13.08
C ALA A 22 -4.39 11.02 11.65
N ALA A 23 -4.12 12.07 10.88
CA ALA A 23 -3.54 11.94 9.55
C ALA A 23 -2.13 11.33 9.57
N ALA A 24 -1.30 11.69 10.54
CA ALA A 24 0.03 11.11 10.70
C ALA A 24 -0.04 9.61 11.07
N ASP A 25 -1.01 9.23 11.90
CA ASP A 25 -1.26 7.84 12.30
C ASP A 25 -1.78 7.01 11.13
N ASP A 26 -2.65 7.56 10.27
CA ASP A 26 -3.15 6.90 9.07
C ASP A 26 -2.02 6.63 8.07
N LEU A 27 -1.13 7.59 7.83
CA LEU A 27 0.04 7.38 6.97
C LEU A 27 0.99 6.32 7.53
N ALA A 28 1.15 6.24 8.86
CA ALA A 28 1.93 5.19 9.51
C ALA A 28 1.27 3.81 9.35
N THR A 29 -0.06 3.76 9.47
CA THR A 29 -0.87 2.55 9.23
C THR A 29 -0.68 2.05 7.80
N VAL A 30 -0.79 2.93 6.80
CA VAL A 30 -0.55 2.57 5.38
C VAL A 30 0.89 2.10 5.15
N LYS A 31 1.90 2.74 5.75
CA LYS A 31 3.30 2.27 5.65
C LYS A 31 3.49 0.87 6.20
N THR A 32 2.69 0.47 7.20
CA THR A 32 2.75 -0.90 7.76
C THR A 32 2.32 -1.95 6.74
N PHE A 33 1.35 -1.65 5.87
CA PHE A 33 0.99 -2.52 4.75
C PHE A 33 2.21 -2.83 3.86
N TYR A 34 2.99 -1.82 3.46
CA TYR A 34 4.11 -2.03 2.52
C TYR A 34 5.28 -2.83 3.10
N LYS A 35 5.36 -2.97 4.42
CA LYS A 35 6.42 -3.78 5.06
C LYS A 35 6.37 -5.25 4.67
N ILE A 36 5.21 -5.78 4.27
CA ILE A 36 5.10 -7.17 3.78
C ILE A 36 5.87 -7.41 2.47
N PHE A 37 6.24 -6.35 1.74
CA PHE A 37 7.04 -6.39 0.52
C PHE A 37 8.46 -5.84 0.72
N THR A 38 8.61 -4.78 1.54
CA THR A 38 9.90 -4.09 1.73
C THR A 38 10.80 -4.72 2.80
N ASN A 39 10.21 -5.41 3.76
CA ASN A 39 10.90 -6.11 4.85
C ASN A 39 10.06 -7.32 5.30
N PRO A 40 9.88 -8.33 4.42
CA PRO A 40 9.00 -9.47 4.70
C PRO A 40 9.52 -10.30 5.87
N SER A 41 8.70 -10.45 6.91
CA SER A 41 8.97 -11.28 8.08
C SER A 41 7.67 -11.69 8.76
N PRO A 42 7.67 -12.70 9.64
CA PRO A 42 6.47 -13.04 10.43
C PRO A 42 5.90 -11.84 11.19
N GLU A 43 6.76 -10.96 11.72
CA GLU A 43 6.39 -9.77 12.50
C GLU A 43 5.71 -8.72 11.61
N THR A 44 6.23 -8.47 10.40
CA THR A 44 5.61 -7.50 9.47
C THR A 44 4.30 -8.01 8.91
N HIS A 45 4.17 -9.33 8.67
CA HIS A 45 2.91 -9.95 8.30
C HIS A 45 1.86 -9.84 9.41
N ALA A 46 2.25 -10.12 10.67
CA ALA A 46 1.36 -9.97 11.82
C ALA A 46 0.93 -8.50 12.00
N ALA A 47 1.87 -7.55 11.87
CA ALA A 47 1.57 -6.13 11.98
C ALA A 47 0.58 -5.65 10.90
N PHE A 48 0.69 -6.15 9.66
CA PHE A 48 -0.30 -5.86 8.61
C PHE A 48 -1.67 -6.44 8.97
N LEU A 49 -1.74 -7.70 9.40
CA LEU A 49 -3.01 -8.34 9.79
C LEU A 49 -3.69 -7.59 10.95
N GLU A 50 -2.92 -6.99 11.85
CA GLU A 50 -3.43 -6.18 12.95
C GLU A 50 -4.03 -4.86 12.47
N VAL A 51 -3.36 -4.12 11.58
CA VAL A 51 -3.83 -2.81 11.09
C VAL A 51 -4.93 -2.93 10.03
N ALA A 52 -5.07 -4.07 9.36
CA ALA A 52 -6.17 -4.34 8.45
C ALA A 52 -7.43 -4.78 9.23
N SER A 53 -8.60 -4.24 8.84
CA SER A 53 -9.89 -4.65 9.42
C SER A 53 -10.18 -6.11 9.10
N GLU A 54 -11.11 -6.73 9.87
CA GLU A 54 -11.55 -8.11 9.60
C GLU A 54 -12.15 -8.27 8.21
N ASP A 55 -12.83 -7.23 7.73
CA ASP A 55 -13.47 -7.21 6.42
C ASP A 55 -12.62 -6.55 5.32
N TRP A 56 -11.32 -6.37 5.55
CA TRP A 56 -10.42 -5.75 4.56
C TRP A 56 -10.47 -6.47 3.21
N LYS A 57 -10.46 -5.67 2.14
CA LYS A 57 -10.54 -6.14 0.75
C LYS A 57 -9.57 -5.40 -0.15
N SER A 58 -8.94 -6.14 -1.05
CA SER A 58 -8.10 -5.59 -2.12
C SER A 58 -8.72 -5.87 -3.48
N TYR A 59 -8.85 -4.84 -4.30
CA TYR A 59 -9.44 -4.88 -5.63
C TYR A 59 -8.40 -4.52 -6.67
N GLY A 60 -8.22 -5.37 -7.69
CA GLY A 60 -7.36 -5.11 -8.85
C GLY A 60 -8.14 -4.70 -10.10
N ASP A 61 -9.49 -4.85 -10.08
CA ASP A 61 -10.36 -4.52 -11.19
C ASP A 61 -11.81 -4.29 -10.73
N TYR A 62 -12.72 -4.03 -11.68
CA TYR A 62 -14.15 -3.83 -11.43
C TYR A 62 -15.00 -5.11 -11.60
N SER A 63 -14.42 -6.31 -11.60
CA SER A 63 -15.16 -7.58 -11.69
C SER A 63 -15.99 -7.92 -10.45
N GLY A 64 -15.76 -7.18 -9.36
CA GLY A 64 -16.36 -7.45 -8.04
C GLY A 64 -15.58 -8.52 -7.24
N LYS A 65 -14.54 -9.13 -7.81
CA LYS A 65 -13.63 -10.03 -7.08
C LYS A 65 -12.70 -9.21 -6.19
N TYR A 66 -12.32 -9.78 -5.07
CA TYR A 66 -11.38 -9.16 -4.13
C TYR A 66 -10.51 -10.21 -3.44
N GLU A 67 -9.36 -9.78 -2.97
CA GLU A 67 -8.47 -10.56 -2.12
C GLU A 67 -8.66 -10.17 -0.64
N ARG A 68 -8.56 -11.14 0.27
CA ARG A 68 -8.62 -10.94 1.73
C ARG A 68 -7.20 -10.80 2.29
N LYS A 69 -7.07 -10.20 3.48
CA LYS A 69 -5.78 -9.91 4.13
C LYS A 69 -4.88 -11.14 4.29
N GLU A 70 -5.44 -12.29 4.66
CA GLU A 70 -4.66 -13.53 4.82
C GLU A 70 -4.17 -14.08 3.48
N ALA A 71 -4.98 -13.96 2.43
CA ALA A 71 -4.60 -14.36 1.08
C ALA A 71 -3.46 -13.48 0.55
N LEU A 72 -3.53 -12.16 0.78
CA LEU A 72 -2.46 -11.23 0.43
C LEU A 72 -1.15 -11.57 1.15
N VAL A 73 -1.18 -11.86 2.47
CA VAL A 73 0.01 -12.29 3.22
C VAL A 73 0.62 -13.56 2.62
N ASN A 74 -0.21 -14.54 2.25
CA ASN A 74 0.30 -15.76 1.63
C ASN A 74 0.87 -15.51 0.23
N ARG A 75 0.22 -14.65 -0.57
CA ARG A 75 0.70 -14.24 -1.89
C ARG A 75 2.02 -13.47 -1.79
N SER A 76 2.18 -12.56 -0.82
CA SER A 76 3.41 -11.79 -0.66
C SER A 76 4.63 -12.68 -0.35
N LYS A 77 4.46 -13.76 0.43
CA LYS A 77 5.51 -14.77 0.65
C LYS A 77 5.94 -15.44 -0.65
N GLY A 78 4.97 -15.80 -1.50
CA GLY A 78 5.23 -16.37 -2.82
C GLY A 78 5.96 -15.41 -3.75
N ILE A 79 5.53 -14.14 -3.77
CA ILE A 79 6.17 -13.08 -4.57
C ILE A 79 7.63 -12.92 -4.17
N VAL A 80 7.92 -12.77 -2.87
CA VAL A 80 9.29 -12.58 -2.38
C VAL A 80 10.17 -13.82 -2.63
N ALA A 81 9.61 -15.02 -2.52
CA ALA A 81 10.34 -16.25 -2.85
C ALA A 81 10.64 -16.37 -4.35
N PHE A 82 9.72 -15.93 -5.20
CA PHE A 82 9.85 -15.99 -6.66
C PHE A 82 10.65 -14.82 -7.25
N MET A 83 10.69 -13.68 -6.54
CA MET A 83 11.42 -12.46 -6.91
C MET A 83 12.30 -12.03 -5.72
N PRO A 84 13.43 -12.76 -5.45
CA PRO A 84 14.22 -12.54 -4.23
C PRO A 84 14.97 -11.19 -4.23
N ASP A 85 15.08 -10.54 -5.38
CA ASP A 85 15.67 -9.21 -5.57
C ASP A 85 14.63 -8.09 -5.61
N LEU A 86 13.35 -8.38 -5.26
CA LEU A 86 12.27 -7.40 -5.27
C LEU A 86 12.63 -6.18 -4.44
N LYS A 87 12.72 -5.04 -5.13
CA LYS A 87 12.85 -3.73 -4.52
C LYS A 87 11.56 -2.95 -4.70
N PHE A 88 10.89 -2.69 -3.59
CA PHE A 88 9.69 -1.89 -3.54
C PHE A 88 9.97 -0.55 -2.88
N THR A 89 9.67 0.56 -3.55
CA THR A 89 9.96 1.91 -3.07
C THR A 89 8.69 2.77 -3.11
N ILE A 90 8.30 3.36 -1.99
CA ILE A 90 7.25 4.37 -1.93
C ILE A 90 7.83 5.69 -2.44
N GLU A 91 7.33 6.18 -3.58
CA GLU A 91 7.77 7.42 -4.22
C GLU A 91 6.96 8.64 -3.76
N GLY A 92 5.75 8.42 -3.24
CA GLY A 92 4.90 9.48 -2.70
C GLY A 92 3.64 8.93 -2.06
N MET A 93 3.15 9.65 -1.05
CA MET A 93 1.89 9.36 -0.36
C MET A 93 1.11 10.66 -0.21
N HIS A 94 -0.18 10.63 -0.53
CA HIS A 94 -1.08 11.77 -0.44
C HIS A 94 -2.36 11.34 0.26
N GLN A 95 -2.72 12.05 1.33
CA GLN A 95 -3.95 11.80 2.08
C GLN A 95 -5.01 12.85 1.75
N ASP A 96 -6.23 12.39 1.54
CA ASP A 96 -7.43 13.20 1.44
C ASP A 96 -8.56 12.53 2.26
N GLY A 97 -8.90 13.13 3.40
CA GLY A 97 -9.82 12.52 4.36
C GLY A 97 -9.35 11.14 4.81
N ASN A 98 -10.18 10.14 4.63
CA ASN A 98 -9.92 8.74 4.96
C ASN A 98 -9.26 7.93 3.83
N PHE A 99 -8.86 8.58 2.73
CA PHE A 99 -8.17 7.95 1.62
C PHE A 99 -6.69 8.34 1.59
N VAL A 100 -5.82 7.35 1.37
CA VAL A 100 -4.40 7.56 1.16
C VAL A 100 -4.02 6.97 -0.19
N THR A 101 -3.60 7.83 -1.12
CA THR A 101 -3.05 7.42 -2.42
C THR A 101 -1.55 7.27 -2.31
N VAL A 102 -1.03 6.14 -2.79
CA VAL A 102 0.40 5.83 -2.80
C VAL A 102 0.85 5.58 -4.23
N ARG A 103 1.89 6.29 -4.65
CA ARG A 103 2.64 5.98 -5.86
C ARG A 103 3.94 5.30 -5.45
N SER A 104 4.15 4.11 -5.99
CA SER A 104 5.31 3.29 -5.68
C SER A 104 5.97 2.73 -6.94
N ARG A 105 7.17 2.19 -6.78
CA ARG A 105 8.00 1.58 -7.82
C ARG A 105 8.37 0.17 -7.39
N SER A 106 8.20 -0.78 -8.30
CA SER A 106 8.63 -2.16 -8.13
C SER A 106 9.67 -2.52 -9.17
N ILE A 107 10.82 -3.05 -8.72
CA ILE A 107 11.88 -3.58 -9.58
C ILE A 107 12.12 -5.01 -9.13
N ALA A 108 12.09 -5.97 -10.06
CA ALA A 108 12.41 -7.35 -9.74
C ALA A 108 12.80 -8.17 -10.97
N THR A 109 13.49 -9.29 -10.73
CA THR A 109 13.80 -10.32 -11.72
C THR A 109 13.06 -11.59 -11.36
N PRO A 110 12.01 -12.00 -12.08
CA PRO A 110 11.34 -13.28 -11.81
C PRO A 110 12.29 -14.46 -11.98
N ALA A 111 12.22 -15.43 -11.09
CA ALA A 111 13.07 -16.63 -11.10
C ALA A 111 12.72 -17.64 -12.20
N GLY A 112 11.67 -17.41 -12.98
CA GLY A 112 11.19 -18.27 -14.07
C GLY A 112 10.05 -17.61 -14.83
N GLU A 113 9.30 -18.41 -15.59
CA GLU A 113 8.17 -17.91 -16.38
C GLU A 113 7.18 -17.13 -15.49
N PHE A 114 6.84 -15.93 -15.92
CA PHE A 114 5.90 -15.02 -15.25
C PHE A 114 4.93 -14.43 -16.26
N MET A 115 3.64 -14.54 -16.01
CA MET A 115 2.56 -14.06 -16.90
C MET A 115 2.68 -14.55 -18.34
N GLY A 116 3.15 -15.79 -18.55
CA GLY A 116 3.33 -16.38 -19.88
C GLY A 116 4.58 -15.92 -20.63
N ILE A 117 5.53 -15.27 -19.94
CA ILE A 117 6.80 -14.79 -20.50
C ILE A 117 7.94 -15.45 -19.74
N ASP A 118 8.89 -16.07 -20.45
CA ASP A 118 10.19 -16.40 -19.89
C ASP A 118 11.07 -15.15 -19.90
N PRO A 119 11.42 -14.60 -18.75
CA PRO A 119 12.21 -13.38 -18.67
C PRO A 119 13.68 -13.58 -19.07
N GLU A 120 14.20 -14.80 -19.10
CA GLU A 120 15.62 -15.10 -19.40
C GLU A 120 16.58 -14.23 -18.55
N GLY A 121 16.25 -13.98 -17.29
CA GLY A 121 17.02 -13.14 -16.38
C GLY A 121 16.80 -11.63 -16.55
N ARG A 122 15.88 -11.19 -17.40
CA ARG A 122 15.52 -9.78 -17.52
C ARG A 122 14.62 -9.34 -16.37
N SER A 123 14.90 -8.15 -15.84
CA SER A 123 14.12 -7.50 -14.79
C SER A 123 13.00 -6.64 -15.38
N PHE A 124 12.00 -6.36 -14.56
CA PHE A 124 11.06 -5.27 -14.81
C PHE A 124 11.28 -4.10 -13.83
N ASP A 125 10.81 -2.92 -14.22
CA ASP A 125 10.82 -1.69 -13.44
C ASP A 125 9.53 -0.93 -13.76
N ILE A 126 8.57 -0.98 -12.83
CA ILE A 126 7.21 -0.50 -13.06
C ILE A 126 6.70 0.43 -11.95
N MET A 127 5.70 1.22 -12.32
CA MET A 127 4.93 2.04 -11.41
C MET A 127 3.72 1.26 -10.90
N ASN A 128 3.40 1.49 -9.61
CA ASN A 128 2.16 1.03 -9.00
C ASN A 128 1.41 2.23 -8.41
N ILE A 129 0.09 2.17 -8.46
CA ILE A 129 -0.81 3.14 -7.81
C ILE A 129 -1.77 2.37 -6.92
N ASP A 130 -1.77 2.73 -5.65
CA ASP A 130 -2.63 2.17 -4.63
C ASP A 130 -3.49 3.28 -4.02
N ILE A 131 -4.75 2.99 -3.76
CA ILE A 131 -5.65 3.85 -2.98
C ILE A 131 -6.12 3.03 -1.79
N HIS A 132 -5.68 3.43 -0.60
CA HIS A 132 -6.12 2.83 0.67
C HIS A 132 -7.26 3.65 1.25
N GLU A 133 -8.32 2.97 1.69
CA GLU A 133 -9.37 3.55 2.52
C GLU A 133 -9.14 3.12 3.97
N LEU A 134 -9.22 4.09 4.88
CA LEU A 134 -9.10 3.87 6.31
C LEU A 134 -10.42 4.20 7.02
N LYS A 135 -10.66 3.50 8.11
CA LYS A 135 -11.76 3.79 9.03
C LYS A 135 -11.31 3.46 10.45
N ASP A 136 -11.45 4.41 11.35
CA ASP A 136 -11.06 4.27 12.77
C ASP A 136 -9.62 3.76 12.94
N GLY A 137 -8.67 4.29 12.11
CA GLY A 137 -7.25 3.93 12.11
C GLY A 137 -6.92 2.55 11.53
N LYS A 138 -7.89 1.85 10.92
CA LYS A 138 -7.72 0.55 10.25
C LYS A 138 -7.85 0.67 8.75
N LEU A 139 -7.07 -0.11 8.00
CA LEU A 139 -7.26 -0.31 6.58
C LEU A 139 -8.54 -1.10 6.34
N VAL A 140 -9.44 -0.62 5.46
CA VAL A 140 -10.71 -1.30 5.14
C VAL A 140 -10.80 -1.74 3.68
N ASN A 141 -10.30 -0.92 2.75
CA ASN A 141 -10.25 -1.25 1.34
C ASN A 141 -8.92 -0.83 0.71
N LEU A 142 -8.55 -1.54 -0.34
CA LEU A 142 -7.45 -1.20 -1.24
C LEU A 142 -7.92 -1.35 -2.67
N TRP A 143 -7.68 -0.34 -3.50
CA TRP A 143 -7.73 -0.44 -4.96
C TRP A 143 -6.32 -0.26 -5.48
N HIS A 144 -5.85 -1.19 -6.34
CA HIS A 144 -4.48 -1.17 -6.80
C HIS A 144 -4.36 -1.49 -8.28
N ILE A 145 -3.39 -0.84 -8.92
CA ILE A 145 -2.98 -1.14 -10.29
C ILE A 145 -1.46 -1.13 -10.34
N GLU A 146 -0.90 -2.17 -10.95
CA GLU A 146 0.51 -2.26 -11.35
C GLU A 146 0.61 -2.23 -12.87
N ASP A 147 1.64 -1.57 -13.41
CA ASP A 147 1.87 -1.50 -14.86
C ASP A 147 2.48 -2.80 -15.42
N TRP A 148 1.73 -3.89 -15.31
CA TRP A 148 2.14 -5.20 -15.83
C TRP A 148 2.35 -5.21 -17.34
N ALA A 149 1.69 -4.31 -18.09
CA ALA A 149 1.92 -4.19 -19.53
C ALA A 149 3.36 -3.75 -19.84
N THR A 150 3.89 -2.81 -19.05
CA THR A 150 5.29 -2.40 -19.13
C THR A 150 6.23 -3.52 -18.68
N ALA A 151 5.91 -4.20 -17.56
CA ALA A 151 6.71 -5.34 -17.09
C ALA A 151 6.84 -6.43 -18.15
N MET A 152 5.73 -6.82 -18.78
CA MET A 152 5.73 -7.83 -19.85
C MET A 152 6.61 -7.42 -21.04
N ARG A 153 6.55 -6.15 -21.48
CA ARG A 153 7.44 -5.65 -22.57
C ARG A 153 8.91 -5.73 -22.16
N GLN A 154 9.27 -5.29 -20.96
CA GLN A 154 10.64 -5.31 -20.45
C GLN A 154 11.18 -6.73 -20.35
N MET A 155 10.41 -7.66 -19.82
CA MET A 155 10.81 -9.06 -19.68
C MET A 155 10.89 -9.80 -21.01
N SER A 156 10.05 -9.46 -22.00
CA SER A 156 10.10 -10.07 -23.33
C SER A 156 11.23 -9.53 -24.21
N GLY A 157 11.96 -8.50 -23.79
CA GLY A 157 13.06 -7.88 -24.57
C GLY A 157 12.60 -7.13 -25.82
N LYS A 158 11.32 -6.68 -25.84
CA LYS A 158 10.71 -5.95 -26.99
C LYS A 158 10.54 -4.47 -26.68
#